data_aaae0454e3839d01c12c8712e99e4112
#
_entry.id   aaae0454e3839d01c12c8712e99e4112
#
_cell.length_a   1.000
_cell.length_b   1.000
_cell.length_c   1.000
_cell.angle_alpha   90.00
_cell.angle_beta   90.00
_cell.angle_gamma   90.00
#
_symmetry.space_group_name_H-M   'P 1'
#
loop_
_entity.id
_entity.type
_entity.pdbx_description
1 polymer ?
#
loop_
_entity_poly.entity_id
_entity_poly.type
_entity_poly.pdbx_seq_one_letter_code
_entity_poly.pdbx_strand_id
1 'polypeptide(L)'
;MSKERTPDQPEAVKISYLFELAGSKKTGLYIAVIFSVLSGLCTFVPYLMIFRTVLFLFDGNGNSTEAMRYGLIAAAFILLRFIFQAISVSLTHYGAYSALYAVRKKICEHIGKVNLGFFTDNSTGEIKKVLMEDVERLEQFLAHQIPDITVAIVVPLTVFVYLLTVNIPMALILVVPIILTLVLQSIMMVLVTPKMQDFSVVQGQLNSALLQFVNGMPVMKAYNLTANSYQAYSKAGEDFNVLW
;
A
#
# COMPACT_ATOMS: atom_id res chain seq x y z
N MET A 1 1.94 41.41 17.40
CA MET A 1 0.86 40.45 17.13
C MET A 1 1.28 39.62 15.92
N SER A 2 1.98 38.51 16.17
CA SER A 2 2.42 37.55 15.16
C SER A 2 1.24 36.62 14.89
N LYS A 3 0.77 36.59 13.63
CA LYS A 3 -0.21 35.60 13.17
C LYS A 3 0.42 34.22 13.27
N GLU A 4 -0.02 33.38 14.20
CA GLU A 4 0.19 31.94 14.19
C GLU A 4 -0.33 31.40 12.84
N ARG A 5 0.59 30.92 12.00
CA ARG A 5 0.22 30.09 10.86
C ARG A 5 -0.28 28.77 11.44
N THR A 6 -1.57 28.51 11.30
CA THR A 6 -2.12 27.15 11.41
C THR A 6 -1.30 26.24 10.50
N PRO A 7 -0.88 25.05 10.98
CA PRO A 7 -0.20 24.10 10.13
C PRO A 7 -1.13 23.76 8.96
N ASP A 8 -0.65 24.08 7.75
CA ASP A 8 -1.31 23.72 6.49
C ASP A 8 -1.62 22.23 6.54
N GLN A 9 -2.91 21.89 6.48
CA GLN A 9 -3.29 20.49 6.30
C GLN A 9 -2.63 20.01 4.99
N PRO A 10 -1.98 18.85 4.98
CA PRO A 10 -1.33 18.38 3.78
C PRO A 10 -2.39 18.25 2.66
N GLU A 11 -2.28 19.11 1.65
CA GLU A 11 -3.11 18.99 0.45
C GLU A 11 -2.98 17.57 -0.09
N ALA A 12 -4.12 16.92 -0.29
CA ALA A 12 -4.16 15.57 -0.84
C ALA A 12 -3.38 15.56 -2.16
N VAL A 13 -2.22 14.91 -2.18
CA VAL A 13 -1.37 14.83 -3.36
C VAL A 13 -2.17 14.14 -4.47
N LYS A 14 -2.47 14.88 -5.54
CA LYS A 14 -3.18 14.33 -6.68
C LYS A 14 -2.34 13.22 -7.32
N ILE A 15 -2.94 12.06 -7.54
CA ILE A 15 -2.28 10.90 -8.18
C ILE A 15 -1.65 11.33 -9.53
N SER A 16 -2.29 12.24 -10.28
CA SER A 16 -1.75 12.80 -11.52
C SER A 16 -0.38 13.46 -11.33
N TYR A 17 -0.15 14.12 -10.20
CA TYR A 17 1.14 14.75 -9.90
C TYR A 17 2.26 13.71 -9.69
N LEU A 18 1.95 12.57 -9.08
CA LEU A 18 2.90 11.47 -8.94
C LEU A 18 3.30 10.88 -10.30
N PHE A 19 2.35 10.79 -11.23
CA PHE A 19 2.64 10.36 -12.61
C PHE A 19 3.49 11.40 -13.36
N GLU A 20 3.28 12.70 -13.13
CA GLU A 20 4.11 13.76 -13.71
C GLU A 20 5.55 13.72 -13.19
N LEU A 21 5.77 13.37 -11.92
CA LEU A 21 7.10 13.19 -11.33
C LEU A 21 7.92 12.10 -12.02
N ALA A 22 7.26 11.07 -12.58
CA ALA A 22 7.93 10.04 -13.39
C ALA A 22 8.51 10.60 -14.70
N GLY A 23 8.20 11.85 -15.09
CA GLY A 23 8.77 12.56 -16.23
C GLY A 23 8.53 11.81 -17.54
N SER A 24 9.62 11.52 -18.28
CA SER A 24 9.56 10.79 -19.56
C SER A 24 9.05 9.34 -19.42
N LYS A 25 9.02 8.78 -18.20
CA LYS A 25 8.57 7.39 -17.91
C LYS A 25 7.09 7.29 -17.55
N LYS A 26 6.36 8.41 -17.48
CA LYS A 26 4.91 8.41 -17.20
C LYS A 26 4.10 7.51 -18.17
N THR A 27 4.52 7.44 -19.44
CA THR A 27 3.89 6.55 -20.43
C THR A 27 3.97 5.08 -20.00
N GLY A 28 5.09 4.65 -19.40
CA GLY A 28 5.24 3.30 -18.85
C GLY A 28 4.22 3.01 -17.74
N LEU A 29 3.93 3.98 -16.87
CA LEU A 29 2.91 3.83 -15.81
C LEU A 29 1.50 3.67 -16.40
N TYR A 30 1.14 4.43 -17.44
CA TYR A 30 -0.16 4.24 -18.12
C TYR A 30 -0.27 2.88 -18.79
N ILE A 31 0.80 2.43 -19.47
CA ILE A 31 0.85 1.09 -20.08
C ILE A 31 0.72 0.02 -18.99
N ALA A 32 1.38 0.19 -17.85
CA ALA A 32 1.26 -0.72 -16.72
C ALA A 32 -0.19 -0.85 -16.23
N VAL A 33 -0.93 0.26 -16.11
CA VAL A 33 -2.35 0.23 -15.73
C VAL A 33 -3.16 -0.57 -16.77
N ILE A 34 -2.89 -0.42 -18.06
CA ILE A 34 -3.56 -1.21 -19.11
C ILE A 34 -3.28 -2.71 -18.92
N PHE A 35 -2.03 -3.11 -18.65
CA PHE A 35 -1.70 -4.50 -18.38
C PHE A 35 -2.33 -5.02 -17.08
N SER A 36 -2.47 -4.17 -16.04
CA SER A 36 -3.24 -4.53 -14.83
C SER A 36 -4.71 -4.78 -15.14
N VAL A 37 -5.33 -3.96 -15.99
CA VAL A 37 -6.72 -4.17 -16.45
C VAL A 37 -6.83 -5.50 -17.19
N LEU A 38 -5.92 -5.79 -18.13
CA LEU A 38 -5.92 -7.07 -18.86
C LEU A 38 -5.71 -8.25 -17.91
N SER A 39 -4.82 -8.14 -16.93
CA SER A 39 -4.64 -9.15 -15.88
C SER A 39 -5.93 -9.37 -15.08
N GLY A 40 -6.62 -8.30 -14.68
CA GLY A 40 -7.92 -8.36 -13.99
C GLY A 40 -8.99 -9.07 -14.81
N LEU A 41 -9.11 -8.74 -16.09
CA LEU A 41 -10.05 -9.41 -17.01
C LEU A 41 -9.74 -10.90 -17.17
N CYS A 42 -8.45 -11.26 -17.33
CA CYS A 42 -8.03 -12.67 -17.41
C CYS A 42 -8.32 -13.43 -16.11
N THR A 43 -8.39 -12.77 -14.97
CA THR A 43 -8.72 -13.40 -13.68
C THR A 43 -10.14 -13.99 -13.67
N PHE A 44 -11.07 -13.39 -14.39
CA PHE A 44 -12.47 -13.84 -14.41
C PHE A 44 -12.68 -15.17 -15.19
N VAL A 45 -11.92 -15.39 -16.27
CA VAL A 45 -12.14 -16.54 -17.18
C VAL A 45 -12.00 -17.90 -16.50
N PRO A 46 -10.99 -18.18 -15.64
CA PRO A 46 -10.90 -19.45 -14.92
C PRO A 46 -12.14 -19.78 -14.10
N TYR A 47 -12.71 -18.78 -13.40
CA TYR A 47 -13.94 -18.99 -12.62
C TYR A 47 -15.12 -19.34 -13.51
N LEU A 48 -15.23 -18.71 -14.69
CA LEU A 48 -16.24 -19.04 -15.67
C LEU A 48 -16.08 -20.46 -16.23
N MET A 49 -14.84 -20.91 -16.47
CA MET A 49 -14.54 -22.25 -16.95
C MET A 49 -14.86 -23.31 -15.88
N ILE A 50 -14.55 -23.05 -14.63
CA ILE A 50 -14.94 -23.92 -13.50
C ILE A 50 -16.46 -24.03 -13.44
N PHE A 51 -17.18 -22.92 -13.49
CA PHE A 51 -18.64 -22.92 -13.48
C PHE A 51 -19.22 -23.72 -14.64
N ARG A 52 -18.69 -23.55 -15.86
CA ARG A 52 -19.09 -24.34 -17.02
C ARG A 52 -18.81 -25.83 -16.84
N THR A 53 -17.67 -26.19 -16.29
CA THR A 53 -17.32 -27.59 -16.00
C THR A 53 -18.29 -28.22 -15.01
N VAL A 54 -18.65 -27.50 -13.94
CA VAL A 54 -19.62 -27.96 -12.93
C VAL A 54 -20.99 -28.19 -13.57
N LEU A 55 -21.52 -27.23 -14.33
CA LEU A 55 -22.79 -27.39 -15.04
C LEU A 55 -22.79 -28.61 -15.97
N PHE A 56 -21.72 -28.75 -16.74
CA PHE A 56 -21.58 -29.85 -17.67
C PHE A 56 -21.58 -31.24 -16.99
N LEU A 57 -20.99 -31.34 -15.79
CA LEU A 57 -21.00 -32.55 -14.99
C LEU A 57 -22.40 -32.89 -14.44
N PHE A 58 -23.17 -31.86 -14.07
CA PHE A 58 -24.54 -32.02 -13.56
C PHE A 58 -25.54 -32.45 -14.66
N ASP A 59 -25.34 -32.04 -15.91
CA ASP A 59 -26.21 -32.41 -17.03
C ASP A 59 -26.06 -33.87 -17.50
N GLY A 60 -25.21 -34.68 -16.85
CA GLY A 60 -25.03 -36.10 -17.11
C GLY A 60 -24.36 -36.47 -18.42
N ASN A 61 -23.97 -35.48 -19.23
CA ASN A 61 -23.28 -35.67 -20.54
C ASN A 61 -21.76 -35.74 -20.42
N GLY A 62 -21.23 -36.27 -19.30
CA GLY A 62 -19.81 -36.25 -18.90
C GLY A 62 -18.83 -36.76 -19.96
N ASN A 63 -18.54 -35.96 -20.98
CA ASN A 63 -17.45 -36.18 -21.90
C ASN A 63 -16.16 -35.59 -21.32
N SER A 64 -15.21 -36.45 -20.95
CA SER A 64 -13.90 -36.03 -20.38
C SER A 64 -13.14 -35.05 -21.27
N THR A 65 -13.36 -35.09 -22.58
CA THR A 65 -12.71 -34.18 -23.54
C THR A 65 -13.14 -32.75 -23.39
N GLU A 66 -14.43 -32.47 -23.14
CA GLU A 66 -14.93 -31.10 -22.90
C GLU A 66 -14.45 -30.57 -21.55
N ALA A 67 -14.45 -31.36 -20.48
CA ALA A 67 -13.91 -30.99 -19.19
C ALA A 67 -12.41 -30.64 -19.30
N MET A 68 -11.64 -31.45 -20.03
CA MET A 68 -10.24 -31.19 -20.30
C MET A 68 -10.04 -29.86 -21.05
N ARG A 69 -10.88 -29.59 -22.06
CA ARG A 69 -10.84 -28.33 -22.83
C ARG A 69 -11.07 -27.12 -21.94
N TYR A 70 -12.08 -27.13 -21.06
CA TYR A 70 -12.31 -26.04 -20.09
C TYR A 70 -11.14 -25.89 -19.14
N GLY A 71 -10.55 -26.98 -18.67
CA GLY A 71 -9.35 -26.97 -17.82
C GLY A 71 -8.14 -26.34 -18.52
N LEU A 72 -7.89 -26.69 -19.78
CA LEU A 72 -6.80 -26.09 -20.56
C LEU A 72 -7.01 -24.59 -20.81
N ILE A 73 -8.24 -24.16 -21.11
CA ILE A 73 -8.56 -22.73 -21.25
C ILE A 73 -8.32 -22.00 -19.94
N ALA A 74 -8.78 -22.55 -18.81
CA ALA A 74 -8.55 -21.96 -17.50
C ALA A 74 -7.06 -21.82 -17.20
N ALA A 75 -6.27 -22.87 -17.44
CA ALA A 75 -4.82 -22.85 -17.25
C ALA A 75 -4.13 -21.81 -18.15
N ALA A 76 -4.51 -21.70 -19.41
CA ALA A 76 -3.97 -20.70 -20.33
C ALA A 76 -4.25 -19.27 -19.86
N PHE A 77 -5.46 -18.98 -19.38
CA PHE A 77 -5.82 -17.65 -18.87
C PHE A 77 -5.15 -17.33 -17.52
N ILE A 78 -4.90 -18.34 -16.68
CA ILE A 78 -4.09 -18.17 -15.46
C ILE A 78 -2.65 -17.76 -15.83
N LEU A 79 -2.03 -18.45 -16.79
CA LEU A 79 -0.68 -18.10 -17.25
C LEU A 79 -0.65 -16.70 -17.87
N LEU A 80 -1.64 -16.36 -18.69
CA LEU A 80 -1.74 -15.06 -19.34
C LEU A 80 -1.92 -13.93 -18.31
N ARG A 81 -2.72 -14.16 -17.26
CA ARG A 81 -2.85 -13.25 -16.13
C ARG A 81 -1.51 -12.96 -15.47
N PHE A 82 -0.73 -14.01 -15.15
CA PHE A 82 0.58 -13.84 -14.52
C PHE A 82 1.56 -13.08 -15.42
N ILE A 83 1.54 -13.33 -16.73
CA ILE A 83 2.37 -12.59 -17.70
C ILE A 83 1.99 -11.11 -17.69
N PHE A 84 0.71 -10.78 -17.81
CA PHE A 84 0.26 -9.39 -17.79
C PHE A 84 0.58 -8.69 -16.45
N GLN A 85 0.40 -9.38 -15.32
CA GLN A 85 0.74 -8.86 -14.02
C GLN A 85 2.25 -8.61 -13.90
N ALA A 86 3.09 -9.52 -14.35
CA ALA A 86 4.55 -9.36 -14.32
C ALA A 86 5.01 -8.17 -15.18
N ILE A 87 4.43 -7.99 -16.37
CA ILE A 87 4.71 -6.83 -17.23
C ILE A 87 4.27 -5.54 -16.55
N SER A 88 3.07 -5.51 -15.98
CA SER A 88 2.55 -4.35 -15.27
C SER A 88 3.46 -3.94 -14.12
N VAL A 89 3.79 -4.87 -13.22
CA VAL A 89 4.65 -4.61 -12.06
C VAL A 89 6.05 -4.16 -12.49
N SER A 90 6.62 -4.76 -13.53
CA SER A 90 7.94 -4.35 -14.05
C SER A 90 7.92 -2.91 -14.56
N LEU A 91 6.88 -2.51 -15.27
CA LEU A 91 6.72 -1.16 -15.80
C LEU A 91 6.46 -0.13 -14.68
N THR A 92 5.69 -0.50 -13.64
CA THR A 92 5.45 0.38 -12.50
C THR A 92 6.70 0.59 -11.68
N HIS A 93 7.52 -0.43 -11.41
CA HIS A 93 8.83 -0.25 -10.76
C HIS A 93 9.73 0.69 -11.54
N TYR A 94 9.82 0.53 -12.87
CA TYR A 94 10.62 1.42 -13.70
C TYR A 94 10.15 2.88 -13.65
N GLY A 95 8.83 3.10 -13.65
CA GLY A 95 8.23 4.43 -13.48
C GLY A 95 8.45 4.99 -12.08
N ALA A 96 8.29 4.15 -11.04
CA ALA A 96 8.47 4.52 -9.64
C ALA A 96 9.91 4.97 -9.37
N TYR A 97 10.92 4.21 -9.78
CA TYR A 97 12.33 4.63 -9.61
C TYR A 97 12.66 5.94 -10.31
N SER A 98 12.07 6.20 -11.48
CA SER A 98 12.23 7.49 -12.16
C SER A 98 11.61 8.65 -11.35
N ALA A 99 10.43 8.42 -10.77
CA ALA A 99 9.76 9.40 -9.90
C ALA A 99 10.56 9.64 -8.61
N LEU A 100 11.05 8.59 -7.95
CA LEU A 100 11.89 8.69 -6.75
C LEU A 100 13.16 9.50 -7.02
N TYR A 101 13.84 9.23 -8.13
CA TYR A 101 15.00 9.99 -8.54
C TYR A 101 14.68 11.48 -8.70
N ALA A 102 13.57 11.80 -9.38
CA ALA A 102 13.16 13.18 -9.60
C ALA A 102 12.80 13.89 -8.28
N VAL A 103 12.13 13.20 -7.34
CA VAL A 103 11.80 13.73 -6.02
C VAL A 103 13.08 13.97 -5.21
N ARG A 104 13.96 12.97 -5.09
CA ARG A 104 15.23 13.10 -4.37
C ARG A 104 16.07 14.23 -4.92
N LYS A 105 16.18 14.35 -6.25
CA LYS A 105 16.88 15.45 -6.91
C LYS A 105 16.31 16.81 -6.52
N LYS A 106 14.98 16.99 -6.58
CA LYS A 106 14.32 18.24 -6.18
C LYS A 106 14.56 18.59 -4.72
N ILE A 107 14.49 17.61 -3.82
CA ILE A 107 14.76 17.82 -2.39
C ILE A 107 16.22 18.25 -2.19
N CYS A 108 17.19 17.56 -2.81
CA CYS A 108 18.61 17.93 -2.72
C CYS A 108 18.90 19.33 -3.27
N GLU A 109 18.30 19.68 -4.42
CA GLU A 109 18.42 21.02 -5.00
C GLU A 109 17.81 22.11 -4.09
N HIS A 110 16.72 21.79 -3.38
CA HIS A 110 16.10 22.70 -2.42
C HIS A 110 16.96 22.85 -1.17
N ILE A 111 17.45 21.76 -0.61
CA ILE A 111 18.35 21.75 0.56
C ILE A 111 19.63 22.56 0.27
N GLY A 112 20.15 22.48 -0.93
CA GLY A 112 21.32 23.29 -1.34
C GLY A 112 21.08 24.81 -1.42
N LYS A 113 19.81 25.25 -1.38
CA LYS A 113 19.42 26.67 -1.47
C LYS A 113 18.90 27.25 -0.16
N VAL A 114 18.63 26.45 0.86
CA VAL A 114 18.14 26.92 2.16
C VAL A 114 19.28 27.54 2.96
N ASN A 115 18.94 28.44 3.88
CA ASN A 115 19.91 29.09 4.74
C ASN A 115 20.46 28.13 5.83
N LEU A 116 21.59 28.46 6.42
CA LEU A 116 22.22 27.65 7.47
C LEU A 116 21.35 27.47 8.72
N GLY A 117 20.46 28.41 9.03
CA GLY A 117 19.51 28.30 10.13
C GLY A 117 18.58 27.10 10.03
N PHE A 118 18.23 26.70 8.81
CA PHE A 118 17.43 25.48 8.58
C PHE A 118 18.08 24.22 9.19
N PHE A 119 19.40 24.09 9.08
CA PHE A 119 20.14 22.95 9.64
C PHE A 119 20.34 23.03 11.16
N THR A 120 20.11 24.20 11.77
CA THR A 120 20.09 24.35 13.22
C THR A 120 18.76 23.90 13.79
N ASP A 121 17.65 24.17 13.08
CA ASP A 121 16.30 23.86 13.50
C ASP A 121 15.86 22.42 13.16
N ASN A 122 16.47 21.82 12.14
CA ASN A 122 16.15 20.45 11.68
C ASN A 122 17.36 19.53 11.83
N SER A 123 17.14 18.39 12.47
CA SER A 123 18.22 17.41 12.67
C SER A 123 18.61 16.73 11.34
N THR A 124 19.88 16.39 11.19
CA THR A 124 20.37 15.59 10.04
C THR A 124 19.62 14.26 9.91
N GLY A 125 19.17 13.71 11.04
CA GLY A 125 18.36 12.49 11.10
C GLY A 125 16.98 12.65 10.44
N GLU A 126 16.30 13.79 10.65
CA GLU A 126 15.01 14.09 10.02
C GLU A 126 15.15 14.27 8.51
N ILE A 127 16.16 15.00 8.07
CA ILE A 127 16.44 15.19 6.65
C ILE A 127 16.74 13.83 5.98
N LYS A 128 17.54 12.97 6.64
CA LYS A 128 17.82 11.62 6.16
C LYS A 128 16.55 10.77 6.09
N LYS A 129 15.68 10.84 7.11
CA LYS A 129 14.40 10.12 7.12
C LYS A 129 13.54 10.49 5.92
N VAL A 130 13.35 11.79 5.66
CA VAL A 130 12.57 12.25 4.50
C VAL A 130 13.17 11.75 3.18
N LEU A 131 14.50 11.89 2.98
CA LEU A 131 15.17 11.51 1.74
C LEU A 131 15.16 10.00 1.48
N MET A 132 15.27 9.20 2.54
CA MET A 132 15.41 7.75 2.41
C MET A 132 14.10 7.02 2.65
N GLU A 133 13.45 7.24 3.80
CA GLU A 133 12.29 6.46 4.21
C GLU A 133 10.97 6.97 3.63
N ASP A 134 10.71 8.28 3.71
CA ASP A 134 9.43 8.82 3.26
C ASP A 134 9.33 8.81 1.73
N VAL A 135 10.44 9.07 1.02
CA VAL A 135 10.49 8.94 -0.44
C VAL A 135 10.34 7.48 -0.87
N GLU A 136 10.90 6.50 -0.14
CA GLU A 136 10.74 5.06 -0.41
C GLU A 136 9.27 4.61 -0.38
N ARG A 137 8.46 5.20 0.51
CA ARG A 137 7.00 4.91 0.57
C ARG A 137 6.28 5.26 -0.73
N LEU A 138 6.78 6.24 -1.51
CA LEU A 138 6.25 6.56 -2.84
C LEU A 138 6.49 5.42 -3.83
N GLU A 139 7.61 4.70 -3.74
CA GLU A 139 7.85 3.52 -4.56
C GLU A 139 6.79 2.46 -4.29
N GLN A 140 6.59 2.12 -3.02
CA GLN A 140 5.61 1.11 -2.64
C GLN A 140 4.21 1.45 -3.17
N PHE A 141 3.83 2.73 -3.11
CA PHE A 141 2.56 3.19 -3.66
C PHE A 141 2.50 3.05 -5.19
N LEU A 142 3.49 3.57 -5.90
CA LEU A 142 3.51 3.59 -7.36
C LEU A 142 3.72 2.20 -7.97
N ALA A 143 4.61 1.39 -7.37
CA ALA A 143 5.00 0.10 -7.92
C ALA A 143 4.01 -1.03 -7.61
N HIS A 144 3.39 -1.01 -6.43
CA HIS A 144 2.53 -2.10 -5.97
C HIS A 144 1.07 -1.68 -5.83
N GLN A 145 0.76 -0.57 -5.14
CA GLN A 145 -0.62 -0.23 -4.86
C GLN A 145 -1.41 0.16 -6.11
N ILE A 146 -0.81 0.82 -7.10
CA ILE A 146 -1.52 1.19 -8.34
C ILE A 146 -1.97 -0.04 -9.13
N PRO A 147 -1.10 -1.03 -9.44
CA PRO A 147 -1.54 -2.28 -10.07
C PRO A 147 -2.60 -3.02 -9.27
N ASP A 148 -2.42 -3.14 -7.96
CA ASP A 148 -3.31 -3.90 -7.09
C ASP A 148 -4.70 -3.25 -6.98
N ILE A 149 -4.78 -1.94 -6.81
CA ILE A 149 -6.05 -1.19 -6.80
C ILE A 149 -6.76 -1.33 -8.15
N THR A 150 -6.00 -1.28 -9.26
CA THR A 150 -6.58 -1.45 -10.59
C THR A 150 -7.24 -2.82 -10.73
N VAL A 151 -6.57 -3.90 -10.35
CA VAL A 151 -7.12 -5.26 -10.37
C VAL A 151 -8.29 -5.40 -9.41
N ALA A 152 -8.19 -4.83 -8.20
CA ALA A 152 -9.24 -4.86 -7.18
C ALA A 152 -10.54 -4.18 -7.63
N ILE A 153 -10.47 -3.19 -8.52
CA ILE A 153 -11.64 -2.55 -9.13
C ILE A 153 -12.14 -3.33 -10.35
N VAL A 154 -11.22 -3.74 -11.23
CA VAL A 154 -11.58 -4.38 -12.51
C VAL A 154 -12.26 -5.72 -12.30
N VAL A 155 -11.79 -6.55 -11.36
CA VAL A 155 -12.35 -7.91 -11.15
C VAL A 155 -13.82 -7.86 -10.71
N PRO A 156 -14.21 -7.13 -9.63
CA PRO A 156 -15.61 -7.06 -9.24
C PRO A 156 -16.49 -6.41 -10.31
N LEU A 157 -15.98 -5.39 -11.01
CA LEU A 157 -16.70 -4.74 -12.09
C LEU A 157 -16.97 -5.71 -13.24
N THR A 158 -16.00 -6.53 -13.63
CA THR A 158 -16.15 -7.54 -14.68
C THR A 158 -17.21 -8.58 -14.29
N VAL A 159 -17.16 -9.07 -13.05
CA VAL A 159 -18.14 -10.03 -12.52
C VAL A 159 -19.53 -9.38 -12.49
N PHE A 160 -19.66 -8.14 -12.03
CA PHE A 160 -20.92 -7.41 -11.97
C PHE A 160 -21.53 -7.24 -13.36
N VAL A 161 -20.75 -6.78 -14.34
CA VAL A 161 -21.22 -6.60 -15.74
C VAL A 161 -21.64 -7.95 -16.33
N TYR A 162 -20.88 -9.02 -16.09
CA TYR A 162 -21.26 -10.36 -16.54
C TYR A 162 -22.59 -10.82 -15.91
N LEU A 163 -22.76 -10.66 -14.60
CA LEU A 163 -24.00 -11.05 -13.92
C LEU A 163 -25.21 -10.25 -14.39
N LEU A 164 -25.06 -8.98 -14.77
CA LEU A 164 -26.14 -8.19 -15.38
C LEU A 164 -26.65 -8.82 -16.67
N THR A 165 -25.79 -9.50 -17.45
CA THR A 165 -26.19 -10.19 -18.69
C THR A 165 -26.84 -11.54 -18.45
N VAL A 166 -26.59 -12.17 -17.29
CA VAL A 166 -27.11 -13.50 -16.93
C VAL A 166 -28.39 -13.38 -16.11
N ASN A 167 -28.34 -12.60 -15.02
CA ASN A 167 -29.45 -12.45 -14.09
C ASN A 167 -29.30 -11.18 -13.25
N ILE A 168 -30.16 -10.19 -13.51
CA ILE A 168 -30.13 -8.88 -12.83
C ILE A 168 -30.27 -8.99 -11.30
N PRO A 169 -31.22 -9.77 -10.72
CA PRO A 169 -31.29 -9.96 -9.27
C PRO A 169 -30.00 -10.47 -8.65
N MET A 170 -29.27 -11.41 -9.28
CA MET A 170 -27.98 -11.89 -8.80
C MET A 170 -26.90 -10.79 -8.83
N ALA A 171 -26.89 -9.98 -9.88
CA ALA A 171 -25.97 -8.84 -9.95
C ALA A 171 -26.23 -7.84 -8.81
N LEU A 172 -27.48 -7.57 -8.46
CA LEU A 172 -27.84 -6.68 -7.35
C LEU A 172 -27.43 -7.25 -6.00
N ILE A 173 -27.58 -8.56 -5.79
CA ILE A 173 -27.14 -9.24 -4.56
C ILE A 173 -25.62 -9.13 -4.38
N LEU A 174 -24.84 -9.16 -5.47
CA LEU A 174 -23.37 -8.98 -5.40
C LEU A 174 -22.96 -7.61 -4.84
N VAL A 175 -23.78 -6.59 -4.99
CA VAL A 175 -23.47 -5.24 -4.47
C VAL A 175 -23.55 -5.20 -2.93
N VAL A 176 -24.39 -6.05 -2.33
CA VAL A 176 -24.59 -6.08 -0.87
C VAL A 176 -23.29 -6.33 -0.09
N PRO A 177 -22.50 -7.37 -0.37
CA PRO A 177 -21.22 -7.59 0.35
C PRO A 177 -20.20 -6.46 0.08
N ILE A 178 -20.24 -5.83 -1.08
CA ILE A 178 -19.35 -4.69 -1.38
C ILE A 178 -19.70 -3.50 -0.47
N ILE A 179 -20.98 -3.13 -0.39
CA ILE A 179 -21.44 -2.06 0.50
C ILE A 179 -21.14 -2.41 1.95
N LEU A 180 -21.44 -3.65 2.38
CA LEU A 180 -21.18 -4.11 3.75
C LEU A 180 -19.70 -3.99 4.09
N THR A 181 -18.81 -4.40 3.20
CA THR A 181 -17.35 -4.28 3.38
C THR A 181 -16.93 -2.81 3.52
N LEU A 182 -17.44 -1.91 2.68
CA LEU A 182 -17.12 -0.48 2.77
C LEU A 182 -17.62 0.14 4.09
N VAL A 183 -18.82 -0.23 4.53
CA VAL A 183 -19.37 0.24 5.82
C VAL A 183 -18.52 -0.29 6.98
N LEU A 184 -18.21 -1.58 7.01
CA LEU A 184 -17.37 -2.17 8.05
C LEU A 184 -15.97 -1.55 8.07
N GLN A 185 -15.37 -1.34 6.90
CA GLN A 185 -14.06 -0.68 6.79
C GLN A 185 -14.11 0.76 7.32
N SER A 186 -15.17 1.51 7.03
CA SER A 186 -15.35 2.86 7.53
C SER A 186 -15.51 2.89 9.07
N ILE A 187 -16.29 1.96 9.63
CA ILE A 187 -16.44 1.82 11.08
C ILE A 187 -15.09 1.46 11.71
N MET A 188 -14.37 0.48 11.16
CA MET A 188 -13.04 0.09 11.65
C MET A 188 -12.06 1.26 11.62
N MET A 189 -12.09 2.07 10.56
CA MET A 189 -11.22 3.25 10.45
C MET A 189 -11.48 4.26 11.57
N VAL A 190 -12.76 4.56 11.85
CA VAL A 190 -13.14 5.47 12.94
C VAL A 190 -12.75 4.94 14.31
N LEU A 191 -12.92 3.63 14.55
CA LEU A 191 -12.63 3.02 15.86
C LEU A 191 -11.13 2.78 16.10
N VAL A 192 -10.38 2.43 15.05
CA VAL A 192 -8.99 2.00 15.18
C VAL A 192 -8.00 3.15 15.02
N THR A 193 -8.30 4.15 14.19
CA THR A 193 -7.37 5.27 13.93
C THR A 193 -6.91 5.99 15.22
N PRO A 194 -7.79 6.39 16.17
CA PRO A 194 -7.33 7.04 17.39
C PRO A 194 -6.43 6.12 18.23
N LYS A 195 -6.77 4.83 18.35
CA LYS A 195 -5.93 3.85 19.08
C LYS A 195 -4.55 3.65 18.43
N MET A 196 -4.48 3.69 17.10
CA MET A 196 -3.21 3.62 16.37
C MET A 196 -2.35 4.88 16.58
N GLN A 197 -2.98 6.04 16.75
CA GLN A 197 -2.26 7.28 17.11
C GLN A 197 -1.67 7.18 18.52
N ASP A 198 -2.45 6.76 19.49
CA ASP A 198 -1.97 6.53 20.87
C ASP A 198 -0.83 5.53 20.90
N PHE A 199 -0.99 4.41 20.19
CA PHE A 199 0.06 3.40 20.02
C PHE A 199 1.35 3.98 19.43
N SER A 200 1.24 4.79 18.37
CA SER A 200 2.39 5.43 17.73
C SER A 200 3.13 6.38 18.68
N VAL A 201 2.40 7.13 19.52
CA VAL A 201 2.98 8.03 20.53
C VAL A 201 3.75 7.23 21.56
N VAL A 202 3.14 6.20 22.14
CA VAL A 202 3.79 5.37 23.19
C VAL A 202 4.98 4.60 22.63
N GLN A 203 4.88 4.08 21.39
CA GLN A 203 6.00 3.46 20.71
C GLN A 203 7.16 4.45 20.49
N GLY A 204 6.86 5.70 20.13
CA GLY A 204 7.86 6.77 20.04
C GLY A 204 8.56 7.06 21.37
N GLN A 205 7.81 7.08 22.47
CA GLN A 205 8.36 7.26 23.81
C GLN A 205 9.26 6.10 24.22
N LEU A 206 8.84 4.86 23.97
CA LEU A 206 9.63 3.66 24.23
C LEU A 206 10.94 3.67 23.43
N ASN A 207 10.89 3.98 22.13
CA ASN A 207 12.07 4.10 21.28
C ASN A 207 13.03 5.19 21.78
N SER A 208 12.51 6.34 22.21
CA SER A 208 13.31 7.42 22.77
C SER A 208 13.99 7.02 24.08
N ALA A 209 13.24 6.35 24.99
CA ALA A 209 13.77 5.84 26.26
C ALA A 209 14.84 4.75 26.01
N LEU A 210 14.64 3.89 25.01
CA LEU A 210 15.62 2.87 24.61
C LEU A 210 16.92 3.50 24.11
N LEU A 211 16.84 4.51 23.24
CA LEU A 211 18.03 5.23 22.75
C LEU A 211 18.78 5.93 23.88
N GLN A 212 18.09 6.58 24.81
CA GLN A 212 18.70 7.20 25.98
C GLN A 212 19.37 6.14 26.87
N PHE A 213 18.74 5.01 27.09
CA PHE A 213 19.29 3.87 27.83
C PHE A 213 20.59 3.36 27.19
N VAL A 214 20.57 3.10 25.88
CA VAL A 214 21.75 2.62 25.14
C VAL A 214 22.90 3.65 25.18
N ASN A 215 22.60 4.93 24.96
CA ASN A 215 23.59 6.00 25.00
C ASN A 215 24.14 6.23 26.42
N GLY A 216 23.33 5.98 27.46
CA GLY A 216 23.73 6.06 28.87
C GLY A 216 24.48 4.81 29.39
N MET A 217 24.53 3.73 28.60
CA MET A 217 25.11 2.45 29.02
C MET A 217 26.60 2.55 29.54
N PRO A 218 27.48 3.35 28.91
CA PRO A 218 28.85 3.50 29.42
C PRO A 218 28.86 4.08 30.84
N VAL A 219 28.01 5.07 31.13
CA VAL A 219 27.90 5.69 32.46
C VAL A 219 27.29 4.70 33.44
N MET A 220 26.26 3.97 33.08
CA MET A 220 25.64 2.95 33.92
C MET A 220 26.62 1.85 34.30
N LYS A 221 27.44 1.39 33.35
CA LYS A 221 28.50 0.42 33.64
C LYS A 221 29.60 0.96 34.57
N ALA A 222 29.97 2.23 34.39
CA ALA A 222 30.98 2.85 35.25
C ALA A 222 30.53 2.95 36.71
N TYR A 223 29.21 3.14 36.95
CA TYR A 223 28.63 3.23 38.29
C TYR A 223 27.96 1.92 38.77
N ASN A 224 28.14 0.82 38.06
CA ASN A 224 27.56 -0.49 38.35
C ASN A 224 26.04 -0.49 38.53
N LEU A 225 25.34 0.35 37.73
CA LEU A 225 23.87 0.45 37.71
C LEU A 225 23.25 -0.65 36.86
N THR A 226 22.07 -1.13 37.26
CA THR A 226 21.30 -2.13 36.49
C THR A 226 20.23 -1.48 35.59
N ALA A 227 19.71 -2.22 34.62
CA ALA A 227 18.64 -1.76 33.76
C ALA A 227 17.38 -1.29 34.53
N ASN A 228 17.08 -1.94 35.65
CA ASN A 228 15.94 -1.55 36.52
C ASN A 228 16.15 -0.20 37.21
N SER A 229 17.38 0.30 37.28
CA SER A 229 17.68 1.63 37.82
C SER A 229 17.28 2.75 36.86
N TYR A 230 17.00 2.45 35.58
CA TYR A 230 16.59 3.44 34.59
C TYR A 230 15.04 3.50 34.49
N GLN A 231 14.47 4.24 35.43
CA GLN A 231 13.00 4.34 35.60
C GLN A 231 12.25 4.79 34.33
N ALA A 232 12.86 5.66 33.51
CA ALA A 232 12.23 6.14 32.27
C ALA A 232 11.98 5.00 31.27
N TYR A 233 12.91 4.05 31.14
CA TYR A 233 12.75 2.89 30.28
C TYR A 233 11.71 1.89 30.82
N SER A 234 11.76 1.60 32.14
CA SER A 234 10.80 0.71 32.80
C SER A 234 9.37 1.22 32.63
N LYS A 235 9.16 2.51 32.89
CA LYS A 235 7.84 3.16 32.72
C LYS A 235 7.35 3.14 31.28
N ALA A 236 8.22 3.47 30.30
CA ALA A 236 7.85 3.44 28.89
C ALA A 236 7.49 2.01 28.42
N GLY A 237 8.16 0.98 28.97
CA GLY A 237 7.85 -0.42 28.73
C GLY A 237 6.50 -0.85 29.34
N GLU A 238 6.18 -0.39 30.54
CA GLU A 238 4.89 -0.61 31.20
C GLU A 238 3.75 0.05 30.43
N ASP A 239 3.89 1.32 30.05
CA ASP A 239 2.90 2.06 29.26
C ASP A 239 2.64 1.38 27.90
N PHE A 240 3.67 0.84 27.28
CA PHE A 240 3.54 0.06 26.04
C PHE A 240 2.79 -1.26 26.26
N ASN A 241 3.07 -1.97 27.36
CA ASN A 241 2.41 -3.24 27.68
C ASN A 241 0.93 -3.09 28.04
N VAL A 242 0.52 -1.95 28.61
CA VAL A 242 -0.89 -1.67 28.95
C VAL A 242 -1.76 -1.43 27.70
N LEU A 243 -1.14 -0.99 26.59
CA LEU A 243 -1.84 -0.74 25.33
C LEU A 243 -2.09 -2.00 24.48
N TRP A 244 -1.45 -3.13 24.81
CA TRP A 244 -1.66 -4.44 24.20
C TRP A 244 -2.59 -5.31 25.04
#